data_7d4e7d93369ceb1d53c6733c469abf76
#
_entry.id   7d4e7d93369ceb1d53c6733c469abf76
#
_cell.length_a   1.000
_cell.length_b   1.000
_cell.length_c   1.000
_cell.angle_alpha   90.00
_cell.angle_beta   90.00
_cell.angle_gamma   90.00
#
_symmetry.space_group_name_H-M   'P 1'
#
loop_
_entity.id
_entity.type
_entity.pdbx_description
1 polymer ?
#
loop_
_entity_poly.entity_id
_entity_poly.type
_entity_poly.pdbx_seq_one_letter_code
_entity_poly.pdbx_strand_id
1 'polypeptide(L)'
;MWSGPRNISTAMMRCWDSRADTAVVDEPFYAAYLTATGIVHPMQREVLASQSSDWAEVIKSQLENDLAAGQTIQYQKHMTQHMVAELDQDWFSSLRHAFLIRSPEQVVASYGVKRESVTADDIGFAKQKELYDKVVAINGHKPPVIDAKDVLINPRKVLLKLCAALGVVFDENMLSWPAGPRQSDGAWAPHWYHNVEKSTEFAPYQAKPVDLNKQQQRVVDQSRPYYEEMYSHRIVAD
;
A
#
# COMPACT_ATOMS: atom_id res chain seq x y z
N MET A 1 -0.95 0.44 -6.46
CA MET A 1 -1.58 -0.16 -5.24
C MET A 1 -1.61 0.84 -4.12
N TRP A 2 -2.80 1.19 -3.66
CA TRP A 2 -3.05 2.13 -2.56
C TRP A 2 -3.28 1.37 -1.26
N SER A 3 -2.64 1.78 -0.18
CA SER A 3 -2.85 1.18 1.15
C SER A 3 -2.61 2.18 2.28
N GLY A 4 -3.24 1.96 3.42
CA GLY A 4 -2.80 2.55 4.68
C GLY A 4 -1.58 1.84 5.26
N PRO A 5 -1.00 2.33 6.36
CA PRO A 5 0.12 1.67 7.01
C PRO A 5 -0.29 0.33 7.63
N ARG A 6 0.65 -0.58 7.80
CA ARG A 6 0.46 -1.89 8.45
C ARG A 6 -0.51 -2.85 7.73
N ASN A 7 -0.73 -2.67 6.44
CA ASN A 7 -1.66 -3.45 5.60
C ASN A 7 -0.95 -4.54 4.76
N ILE A 8 0.19 -5.06 5.17
CA ILE A 8 1.01 -6.02 4.40
C ILE A 8 1.47 -5.50 3.01
N SER A 9 1.44 -4.19 2.78
CA SER A 9 1.77 -3.60 1.47
C SER A 9 3.18 -3.90 0.99
N THR A 10 4.15 -4.04 1.91
CA THR A 10 5.52 -4.42 1.55
C THR A 10 5.63 -5.88 1.14
N ALA A 11 4.88 -6.81 1.78
CA ALA A 11 4.80 -8.19 1.32
C ALA A 11 4.13 -8.28 -0.06
N MET A 12 3.10 -7.44 -0.29
CA MET A 12 2.50 -7.30 -1.62
C MET A 12 3.50 -6.75 -2.65
N MET A 13 4.34 -5.80 -2.28
CA MET A 13 5.42 -5.31 -3.15
C MET A 13 6.43 -6.42 -3.48
N ARG A 14 6.84 -7.25 -2.50
CA ARG A 14 7.70 -8.44 -2.73
C ARG A 14 7.06 -9.42 -3.72
N CYS A 15 5.75 -9.65 -3.56
CA CYS A 15 4.97 -10.49 -4.46
C CYS A 15 5.06 -9.99 -5.93
N TRP A 16 4.89 -8.70 -6.17
CA TRP A 16 5.00 -8.13 -7.51
C TRP A 16 6.45 -8.09 -8.01
N ASP A 17 7.42 -7.81 -7.14
CA ASP A 17 8.87 -7.80 -7.44
C ASP A 17 9.41 -9.20 -7.83
N SER A 18 8.69 -10.26 -7.49
CA SER A 18 9.08 -11.65 -7.85
C SER A 18 8.79 -12.01 -9.30
N ARG A 19 8.06 -11.16 -10.03
CA ARG A 19 7.78 -11.34 -11.46
C ARG A 19 8.95 -10.82 -12.28
N ALA A 20 9.36 -11.57 -13.28
CA ALA A 20 10.44 -11.14 -14.20
C ALA A 20 10.04 -9.94 -15.08
N ASP A 21 8.73 -9.73 -15.31
CA ASP A 21 8.18 -8.69 -16.18
C ASP A 21 7.79 -7.41 -15.43
N THR A 22 8.13 -7.28 -14.13
CA THR A 22 7.67 -6.18 -13.29
C THR A 22 8.83 -5.40 -12.68
N ALA A 23 8.77 -4.06 -12.79
CA ALA A 23 9.53 -3.14 -11.96
C ALA A 23 8.68 -2.67 -10.79
N VAL A 24 9.27 -2.43 -9.62
CA VAL A 24 8.55 -1.94 -8.45
C VAL A 24 9.07 -0.59 -8.01
N VAL A 25 8.15 0.26 -7.53
CA VAL A 25 8.44 1.58 -6.95
C VAL A 25 7.82 1.64 -5.57
N ASP A 26 8.64 1.97 -4.57
CA ASP A 26 8.25 2.02 -3.18
C ASP A 26 7.97 3.45 -2.73
N GLU A 27 6.74 3.75 -2.36
CA GLU A 27 6.24 5.00 -1.75
C GLU A 27 6.82 6.29 -2.39
N PRO A 28 6.60 6.53 -3.69
CA PRO A 28 7.28 7.61 -4.43
C PRO A 28 6.99 9.03 -3.90
N PHE A 29 5.88 9.23 -3.19
CA PHE A 29 5.47 10.52 -2.64
C PHE A 29 5.93 10.77 -1.20
N TYR A 30 6.79 9.93 -0.62
CA TYR A 30 7.14 10.05 0.79
C TYR A 30 7.91 11.36 1.10
N ALA A 31 8.91 11.73 0.29
CA ALA A 31 9.64 12.98 0.49
C ALA A 31 8.74 14.21 0.31
N ALA A 32 7.87 14.21 -0.71
CA ALA A 32 6.91 15.27 -0.94
C ALA A 32 5.93 15.43 0.24
N TYR A 33 5.43 14.31 0.79
CA TYR A 33 4.60 14.28 1.99
C TYR A 33 5.31 14.89 3.21
N LEU A 34 6.54 14.46 3.49
CA LEU A 34 7.30 14.97 4.65
C LEU A 34 7.59 16.47 4.51
N THR A 35 7.90 16.93 3.30
CA THR A 35 8.15 18.36 3.03
C THR A 35 6.88 19.17 3.18
N ALA A 36 5.74 18.69 2.68
CA ALA A 36 4.47 19.42 2.73
C ALA A 36 3.89 19.52 4.15
N THR A 37 4.07 18.46 4.96
CA THR A 37 3.48 18.38 6.31
C THR A 37 4.40 18.87 7.42
N GLY A 38 5.71 18.83 7.21
CA GLY A 38 6.70 19.10 8.24
C GLY A 38 6.76 18.04 9.35
N ILE A 39 6.08 16.90 9.18
CA ILE A 39 6.08 15.81 10.15
C ILE A 39 7.46 15.16 10.23
N VAL A 40 7.94 14.94 11.45
CA VAL A 40 9.20 14.24 11.67
C VAL A 40 8.95 12.73 11.72
N HIS A 41 9.53 12.02 10.77
CA HIS A 41 9.50 10.55 10.71
C HIS A 41 10.92 9.96 10.89
N PRO A 42 11.02 8.71 11.35
CA PRO A 42 12.29 7.98 11.31
C PRO A 42 12.86 7.94 9.89
N MET A 43 14.17 8.09 9.74
CA MET A 43 14.88 8.11 8.45
C MET A 43 14.48 9.30 7.54
N GLN A 44 13.94 10.39 8.09
CA GLN A 44 13.49 11.54 7.30
C GLN A 44 14.58 12.13 6.41
N ARG A 45 15.82 12.21 6.90
CA ARG A 45 16.94 12.77 6.13
C ARG A 45 17.25 11.91 4.91
N GLU A 46 17.27 10.60 5.10
CA GLU A 46 17.51 9.61 4.05
C GLU A 46 16.38 9.63 3.01
N VAL A 47 15.13 9.75 3.46
CA VAL A 47 13.96 9.89 2.56
C VAL A 47 14.10 11.15 1.70
N LEU A 48 14.34 12.32 2.32
CA LEU A 48 14.47 13.59 1.60
C LEU A 48 15.70 13.64 0.67
N ALA A 49 16.74 12.87 0.97
CA ALA A 49 17.91 12.76 0.09
C ALA A 49 17.73 11.78 -1.08
N SER A 50 16.77 10.86 -0.98
CA SER A 50 16.57 9.77 -1.97
C SER A 50 15.45 10.01 -2.97
N GLN A 51 14.56 10.97 -2.72
CA GLN A 51 13.38 11.23 -3.55
C GLN A 51 13.20 12.73 -3.77
N SER A 52 12.58 13.11 -4.90
CA SER A 52 12.12 14.49 -5.09
C SER A 52 10.96 14.82 -4.15
N SER A 53 10.94 16.05 -3.65
CA SER A 53 9.81 16.60 -2.91
C SER A 53 8.85 17.41 -3.81
N ASP A 54 9.16 17.55 -5.08
CA ASP A 54 8.28 18.17 -6.06
C ASP A 54 7.25 17.16 -6.59
N TRP A 55 5.99 17.45 -6.36
CA TRP A 55 4.88 16.57 -6.75
C TRP A 55 4.80 16.33 -8.26
N ALA A 56 5.03 17.37 -9.07
CA ALA A 56 4.94 17.26 -10.51
C ALA A 56 6.08 16.39 -11.06
N GLU A 57 7.29 16.54 -10.53
CA GLU A 57 8.42 15.68 -10.89
C GLU A 57 8.16 14.22 -10.50
N VAL A 58 7.61 13.98 -9.29
CA VAL A 58 7.27 12.62 -8.87
C VAL A 58 6.22 12.02 -9.78
N ILE A 59 5.12 12.73 -10.07
CA ILE A 59 4.08 12.24 -10.98
C ILE A 59 4.68 11.92 -12.36
N LYS A 60 5.46 12.84 -12.92
CA LYS A 60 6.12 12.64 -14.21
C LYS A 60 6.99 11.38 -14.20
N SER A 61 7.81 11.19 -13.18
CA SER A 61 8.66 10.00 -13.06
C SER A 61 7.85 8.70 -12.97
N GLN A 62 6.66 8.73 -12.36
CA GLN A 62 5.79 7.53 -12.26
C GLN A 62 5.12 7.17 -13.59
N LEU A 63 4.96 8.14 -14.51
CA LEU A 63 4.31 7.93 -15.79
C LEU A 63 5.29 7.66 -16.94
N GLU A 64 6.49 8.26 -16.87
CA GLU A 64 7.46 8.29 -17.96
C GLU A 64 8.70 7.42 -17.73
N ASN A 65 8.75 6.61 -16.67
CA ASN A 65 9.89 5.75 -16.42
C ASN A 65 10.05 4.68 -17.50
N ASP A 66 11.23 4.63 -18.07
CA ASP A 66 11.63 3.55 -18.96
C ASP A 66 11.77 2.24 -18.16
N LEU A 67 11.01 1.25 -18.55
CA LEU A 67 11.13 -0.10 -18.00
C LEU A 67 12.35 -0.80 -18.61
N ALA A 68 13.03 -1.62 -17.81
CA ALA A 68 14.15 -2.41 -18.32
C ALA A 68 13.67 -3.42 -19.37
N ALA A 69 14.59 -3.90 -20.19
CA ALA A 69 14.29 -4.89 -21.24
C ALA A 69 13.60 -6.13 -20.63
N GLY A 70 12.44 -6.47 -21.16
CA GLY A 70 11.60 -7.57 -20.69
C GLY A 70 10.58 -7.21 -19.61
N GLN A 71 10.64 -6.00 -19.04
CA GLN A 71 9.62 -5.51 -18.14
C GLN A 71 8.50 -4.80 -18.91
N THR A 72 7.26 -5.07 -18.50
CA THR A 72 6.04 -4.51 -19.11
C THR A 72 5.08 -3.95 -18.05
N ILE A 73 5.38 -4.14 -16.79
CA ILE A 73 4.57 -3.72 -15.65
C ILE A 73 5.43 -2.86 -14.72
N GLN A 74 4.90 -1.70 -14.32
CA GLN A 74 5.42 -0.95 -13.19
C GLN A 74 4.42 -1.05 -12.02
N TYR A 75 4.82 -1.73 -10.96
CA TYR A 75 4.04 -1.77 -9.72
C TYR A 75 4.47 -0.63 -8.81
N GLN A 76 3.53 0.24 -8.46
CA GLN A 76 3.76 1.37 -7.56
C GLN A 76 3.05 1.11 -6.23
N LYS A 77 3.81 1.06 -5.13
CA LYS A 77 3.26 1.01 -3.78
C LYS A 77 3.05 2.43 -3.26
N HIS A 78 1.80 2.79 -3.00
CA HIS A 78 1.43 4.11 -2.47
C HIS A 78 0.85 4.01 -1.08
N MET A 79 1.30 4.90 -0.20
CA MET A 79 0.67 5.13 1.09
C MET A 79 -0.37 6.25 0.95
N THR A 80 -1.62 5.94 1.31
CA THR A 80 -2.74 6.87 1.09
C THR A 80 -2.59 8.19 1.85
N GLN A 81 -2.03 8.15 3.06
CA GLN A 81 -1.74 9.35 3.84
C GLN A 81 -0.68 10.26 3.23
N HIS A 82 0.11 9.79 2.28
CA HIS A 82 1.07 10.65 1.58
C HIS A 82 0.39 11.62 0.62
N MET A 83 -0.85 11.39 0.23
CA MET A 83 -1.59 12.23 -0.73
C MET A 83 -2.29 13.40 -0.02
N VAL A 84 -1.50 14.34 0.51
CA VAL A 84 -2.01 15.49 1.29
C VAL A 84 -2.33 16.72 0.46
N ALA A 85 -1.77 16.85 -0.74
CA ALA A 85 -1.99 18.01 -1.58
C ALA A 85 -3.27 17.86 -2.41
N GLU A 86 -3.95 18.99 -2.65
CA GLU A 86 -4.96 19.09 -3.70
C GLU A 86 -4.27 19.15 -5.07
N LEU A 87 -3.77 18.02 -5.51
CA LEU A 87 -3.14 17.90 -6.81
C LEU A 87 -4.21 17.63 -7.85
N ASP A 88 -3.97 18.17 -9.05
CA ASP A 88 -4.62 17.64 -10.23
C ASP A 88 -4.33 16.14 -10.31
N GLN A 89 -5.38 15.34 -10.32
CA GLN A 89 -5.30 13.88 -10.30
C GLN A 89 -5.65 13.27 -11.66
N ASP A 90 -5.63 14.04 -12.73
CA ASP A 90 -5.89 13.56 -14.09
C ASP A 90 -4.92 12.42 -14.47
N TRP A 91 -3.72 12.42 -13.90
CA TRP A 91 -2.76 11.33 -14.07
C TRP A 91 -3.26 9.96 -13.58
N PHE A 92 -4.28 9.93 -12.71
CA PHE A 92 -4.93 8.67 -12.31
C PHE A 92 -5.51 7.92 -13.50
N SER A 93 -6.03 8.62 -14.51
CA SER A 93 -6.57 8.00 -15.72
C SER A 93 -5.54 7.18 -16.51
N SER A 94 -4.25 7.47 -16.32
CA SER A 94 -3.13 6.77 -16.97
C SER A 94 -2.71 5.49 -16.26
N LEU A 95 -3.26 5.21 -15.09
CA LEU A 95 -2.87 4.09 -14.24
C LEU A 95 -4.02 3.10 -14.03
N ARG A 96 -3.67 1.85 -13.72
CA ARG A 96 -4.58 0.85 -13.18
C ARG A 96 -4.47 0.85 -11.67
N HIS A 97 -5.59 1.05 -10.99
CA HIS A 97 -5.62 1.18 -9.54
C HIS A 97 -6.09 -0.10 -8.87
N ALA A 98 -5.53 -0.37 -7.70
CA ALA A 98 -6.02 -1.37 -6.77
C ALA A 98 -5.84 -0.87 -5.32
N PHE A 99 -6.68 -1.33 -4.42
CA PHE A 99 -6.68 -0.92 -3.02
C PHE A 99 -6.48 -2.13 -2.12
N LEU A 100 -5.57 -2.01 -1.17
CA LEU A 100 -5.31 -3.00 -0.14
C LEU A 100 -5.78 -2.45 1.20
N ILE A 101 -6.75 -3.15 1.81
CA ILE A 101 -7.32 -2.79 3.11
C ILE A 101 -6.99 -3.84 4.17
N ARG A 102 -7.18 -3.48 5.43
CA ARG A 102 -7.08 -4.38 6.58
C ARG A 102 -7.98 -3.86 7.68
N SER A 103 -8.53 -4.76 8.53
CA SER A 103 -9.41 -4.34 9.62
C SER A 103 -8.77 -3.26 10.51
N PRO A 104 -9.52 -2.21 10.87
CA PRO A 104 -9.01 -1.10 11.68
C PRO A 104 -8.40 -1.56 13.02
N GLU A 105 -8.98 -2.57 13.66
CA GLU A 105 -8.46 -3.13 14.92
C GLU A 105 -7.03 -3.64 14.77
N GLN A 106 -6.78 -4.40 13.70
CA GLN A 106 -5.45 -4.96 13.46
C GLN A 106 -4.44 -3.90 13.03
N VAL A 107 -4.88 -2.87 12.29
CA VAL A 107 -4.02 -1.75 11.90
C VAL A 107 -3.63 -0.95 13.12
N VAL A 108 -4.61 -0.52 13.95
CA VAL A 108 -4.39 0.30 15.14
C VAL A 108 -3.51 -0.45 16.15
N ALA A 109 -3.78 -1.72 16.42
CA ALA A 109 -2.94 -2.53 17.31
C ALA A 109 -1.51 -2.66 16.80
N SER A 110 -1.33 -2.92 15.51
CA SER A 110 0.00 -3.05 14.89
C SER A 110 0.77 -1.73 14.84
N TYR A 111 0.08 -0.61 14.66
CA TYR A 111 0.67 0.73 14.61
C TYR A 111 1.08 1.19 16.01
N GLY A 112 0.23 0.95 17.02
CA GLY A 112 0.46 1.31 18.41
C GLY A 112 1.65 0.61 19.08
N VAL A 113 2.14 -0.51 18.53
CA VAL A 113 3.38 -1.15 19.02
C VAL A 113 4.61 -0.24 18.85
N LYS A 114 4.61 0.63 17.84
CA LYS A 114 5.75 1.50 17.51
C LYS A 114 5.52 2.98 17.81
N ARG A 115 4.31 3.36 18.22
CA ARG A 115 3.95 4.76 18.53
C ARG A 115 3.07 4.85 19.76
N GLU A 116 3.35 5.82 20.63
CA GLU A 116 2.58 6.06 21.87
C GLU A 116 1.15 6.54 21.60
N SER A 117 0.95 7.27 20.50
CA SER A 117 -0.36 7.75 20.08
C SER A 117 -0.64 7.36 18.63
N VAL A 118 -1.90 7.07 18.34
CA VAL A 118 -2.41 6.76 17.01
C VAL A 118 -3.64 7.63 16.78
N THR A 119 -3.71 8.30 15.64
CA THR A 119 -4.87 9.06 15.20
C THR A 119 -5.52 8.42 13.97
N ALA A 120 -6.75 8.82 13.62
CA ALA A 120 -7.41 8.35 12.41
C ALA A 120 -6.66 8.78 11.13
N ASP A 121 -6.04 9.96 11.15
CA ASP A 121 -5.25 10.47 10.04
C ASP A 121 -3.96 9.68 9.83
N ASP A 122 -3.29 9.24 10.92
CA ASP A 122 -2.08 8.42 10.83
C ASP A 122 -2.32 7.09 10.11
N ILE A 123 -3.50 6.51 10.24
CA ILE A 123 -3.85 5.23 9.62
C ILE A 123 -4.61 5.35 8.30
N GLY A 124 -5.11 6.55 7.96
CA GLY A 124 -5.48 6.99 6.63
C GLY A 124 -6.72 6.31 5.99
N PHE A 125 -7.66 5.74 6.76
CA PHE A 125 -8.85 5.09 6.17
C PHE A 125 -9.76 6.06 5.42
N ALA A 126 -10.00 7.26 5.99
CA ALA A 126 -10.79 8.29 5.34
C ALA A 126 -10.15 8.72 4.02
N LYS A 127 -8.83 8.96 4.03
CA LYS A 127 -8.07 9.32 2.83
C LYS A 127 -8.07 8.18 1.79
N GLN A 128 -7.98 6.93 2.23
CA GLN A 128 -8.05 5.78 1.33
C GLN A 128 -9.41 5.70 0.62
N LYS A 129 -10.49 5.94 1.34
CA LYS A 129 -11.85 5.99 0.76
C LYS A 129 -12.01 7.20 -0.19
N GLU A 130 -11.52 8.36 0.19
CA GLU A 130 -11.51 9.56 -0.68
C GLU A 130 -10.80 9.27 -2.01
N LEU A 131 -9.61 8.67 -1.96
CA LEU A 131 -8.86 8.31 -3.18
C LEU A 131 -9.59 7.24 -4.01
N TYR A 132 -10.25 6.28 -3.35
CA TYR A 132 -11.07 5.28 -4.04
C TYR A 132 -12.20 5.95 -4.84
N ASP A 133 -12.94 6.89 -4.22
CA ASP A 133 -14.03 7.59 -4.88
C ASP A 133 -13.54 8.45 -6.05
N LYS A 134 -12.40 9.11 -5.89
CA LYS A 134 -11.77 9.88 -6.97
C LYS A 134 -11.38 8.99 -8.14
N VAL A 135 -10.79 7.82 -7.89
CA VAL A 135 -10.48 6.83 -8.94
C VAL A 135 -11.74 6.37 -9.65
N VAL A 136 -12.82 6.09 -8.90
CA VAL A 136 -14.11 5.72 -9.51
C VAL A 136 -14.66 6.84 -10.40
N ALA A 137 -14.60 8.09 -9.93
CA ALA A 137 -15.08 9.24 -10.69
C ALA A 137 -14.29 9.48 -11.98
N ILE A 138 -12.96 9.35 -11.92
CA ILE A 138 -12.07 9.57 -13.08
C ILE A 138 -12.19 8.43 -14.09
N ASN A 139 -12.16 7.18 -13.63
CA ASN A 139 -12.06 6.01 -14.50
C ASN A 139 -13.43 5.43 -14.91
N GLY A 140 -14.54 5.88 -14.29
CA GLY A 140 -15.89 5.42 -14.58
C GLY A 140 -16.21 3.98 -14.12
N HIS A 141 -15.29 3.33 -13.40
CA HIS A 141 -15.49 1.98 -12.87
C HIS A 141 -14.77 1.81 -11.50
N LYS A 142 -15.24 0.83 -10.74
CA LYS A 142 -14.68 0.52 -9.42
C LYS A 142 -13.35 -0.23 -9.56
N PRO A 143 -12.25 0.27 -8.99
CA PRO A 143 -10.98 -0.46 -8.94
C PRO A 143 -11.09 -1.66 -7.99
N PRO A 144 -10.33 -2.75 -8.21
CA PRO A 144 -10.31 -3.89 -7.32
C PRO A 144 -9.84 -3.50 -5.91
N VAL A 145 -10.53 -4.04 -4.91
CA VAL A 145 -10.17 -3.97 -3.50
C VAL A 145 -9.82 -5.37 -3.03
N ILE A 146 -8.72 -5.51 -2.30
CA ILE A 146 -8.33 -6.76 -1.63
C ILE A 146 -8.15 -6.51 -0.12
N ASP A 147 -8.59 -7.47 0.69
CA ASP A 147 -8.37 -7.42 2.14
C ASP A 147 -7.16 -8.25 2.53
N ALA A 148 -6.34 -7.71 3.42
CA ALA A 148 -5.11 -8.37 3.90
C ALA A 148 -5.38 -9.75 4.50
N LYS A 149 -6.54 -9.94 5.19
CA LYS A 149 -6.93 -11.24 5.74
C LYS A 149 -7.17 -12.26 4.63
N ASP A 150 -7.90 -11.87 3.58
CA ASP A 150 -8.23 -12.76 2.47
C ASP A 150 -6.97 -13.16 1.70
N VAL A 151 -6.03 -12.21 1.50
CA VAL A 151 -4.70 -12.50 0.92
C VAL A 151 -3.94 -13.51 1.77
N LEU A 152 -3.90 -13.35 3.10
CA LEU A 152 -3.16 -14.23 4.00
C LEU A 152 -3.82 -15.62 4.17
N ILE A 153 -5.14 -15.74 3.95
CA ILE A 153 -5.85 -17.03 3.95
C ILE A 153 -5.62 -17.81 2.66
N ASN A 154 -5.73 -17.13 1.53
CA ASN A 154 -5.58 -17.78 0.23
C ASN A 154 -4.93 -16.83 -0.79
N PRO A 155 -3.59 -16.63 -0.69
CA PRO A 155 -2.87 -15.68 -1.55
C PRO A 155 -3.06 -16.01 -3.03
N ARG A 156 -2.98 -17.29 -3.41
CA ARG A 156 -3.08 -17.69 -4.80
C ARG A 156 -4.42 -17.29 -5.45
N LYS A 157 -5.54 -17.56 -4.78
CA LYS A 157 -6.87 -17.21 -5.33
C LYS A 157 -7.08 -15.71 -5.40
N VAL A 158 -6.70 -14.97 -4.35
CA VAL A 158 -6.86 -13.51 -4.34
C VAL A 158 -5.98 -12.86 -5.41
N LEU A 159 -4.73 -13.27 -5.54
CA LEU A 159 -3.81 -12.73 -6.55
C LEU A 159 -4.24 -13.07 -7.98
N LEU A 160 -4.73 -14.28 -8.21
CA LEU A 160 -5.28 -14.67 -9.51
C LEU A 160 -6.44 -13.72 -9.93
N LYS A 161 -7.39 -13.48 -9.01
CA LYS A 161 -8.53 -12.60 -9.25
C LYS A 161 -8.10 -11.13 -9.37
N LEU A 162 -7.13 -10.69 -8.57
CA LEU A 162 -6.56 -9.34 -8.65
C LEU A 162 -5.88 -9.11 -10.01
N CYS A 163 -5.02 -10.02 -10.44
CA CYS A 163 -4.35 -9.94 -11.73
C CYS A 163 -5.37 -9.88 -12.88
N ALA A 164 -6.40 -10.73 -12.85
CA ALA A 164 -7.47 -10.71 -13.84
C ALA A 164 -8.20 -9.36 -13.87
N ALA A 165 -8.55 -8.80 -12.69
CA ALA A 165 -9.19 -7.49 -12.58
C ALA A 165 -8.30 -6.33 -13.10
N LEU A 166 -6.99 -6.47 -12.99
CA LEU A 166 -6.00 -5.53 -13.50
C LEU A 166 -5.61 -5.79 -14.97
N GLY A 167 -6.15 -6.86 -15.61
CA GLY A 167 -5.80 -7.25 -16.96
C GLY A 167 -4.34 -7.71 -17.10
N VAL A 168 -3.81 -8.37 -16.07
CA VAL A 168 -2.46 -8.92 -16.00
C VAL A 168 -2.56 -10.43 -15.84
N VAL A 169 -1.68 -11.17 -16.50
CA VAL A 169 -1.60 -12.63 -16.31
C VAL A 169 -1.01 -12.93 -14.94
N PHE A 170 -1.65 -13.83 -14.19
CA PHE A 170 -1.11 -14.27 -12.91
C PHE A 170 0.18 -15.09 -13.12
N ASP A 171 1.17 -14.85 -12.26
CA ASP A 171 2.46 -15.57 -12.24
C ASP A 171 2.62 -16.27 -10.89
N GLU A 172 2.89 -17.58 -10.90
CA GLU A 172 3.10 -18.37 -9.66
C GLU A 172 4.30 -17.86 -8.83
N ASN A 173 5.28 -17.21 -9.46
CA ASN A 173 6.39 -16.58 -8.75
C ASN A 173 5.93 -15.51 -7.76
N MET A 174 4.73 -14.96 -7.91
CA MET A 174 4.14 -14.01 -6.96
C MET A 174 3.87 -14.61 -5.58
N LEU A 175 3.89 -15.92 -5.42
CA LEU A 175 3.59 -16.57 -4.15
C LEU A 175 4.79 -16.68 -3.21
N SER A 176 6.00 -16.52 -3.73
CA SER A 176 7.22 -16.62 -2.92
C SER A 176 8.30 -15.66 -3.40
N TRP A 177 9.22 -15.33 -2.52
CA TRP A 177 10.33 -14.41 -2.80
C TRP A 177 11.55 -14.77 -1.95
N PRO A 178 12.77 -14.47 -2.40
CA PRO A 178 13.97 -14.64 -1.57
C PRO A 178 13.92 -13.71 -0.33
N ALA A 179 14.43 -14.17 0.81
CA ALA A 179 14.64 -13.30 1.98
C ALA A 179 15.69 -12.22 1.70
N GLY A 180 15.66 -11.14 2.47
CA GLY A 180 16.62 -10.07 2.45
C GLY A 180 16.12 -8.75 1.86
N PRO A 181 16.97 -7.71 1.85
CA PRO A 181 16.68 -6.41 1.28
C PRO A 181 16.62 -6.46 -0.25
N ARG A 182 16.01 -5.44 -0.86
CA ARG A 182 15.93 -5.25 -2.31
C ARG A 182 16.49 -3.89 -2.70
N GLN A 183 16.97 -3.78 -3.92
CA GLN A 183 17.35 -2.46 -4.49
C GLN A 183 16.16 -1.53 -4.64
N SER A 184 14.96 -2.10 -4.82
CA SER A 184 13.69 -1.39 -4.91
C SER A 184 13.15 -0.90 -3.56
N ASP A 185 13.74 -1.29 -2.44
CA ASP A 185 13.33 -0.82 -1.12
C ASP A 185 13.67 0.66 -0.95
N GLY A 186 12.72 1.43 -0.42
CA GLY A 186 12.96 2.82 -0.07
C GLY A 186 14.00 2.99 1.05
N ALA A 187 14.57 4.19 1.15
CA ALA A 187 15.60 4.51 2.14
C ALA A 187 15.17 4.27 3.61
N TRP A 188 13.88 4.17 3.86
CA TRP A 188 13.29 3.87 5.18
C TRP A 188 13.24 2.39 5.54
N ALA A 189 13.57 1.49 4.62
CA ALA A 189 13.50 0.05 4.83
C ALA A 189 14.23 -0.44 6.10
N PRO A 190 15.43 0.04 6.44
CA PRO A 190 16.12 -0.38 7.66
C PRO A 190 15.33 -0.16 8.94
N HIS A 191 14.40 0.79 8.97
CA HIS A 191 13.53 1.02 10.13
C HIS A 191 12.23 0.20 10.11
N TRP A 192 11.66 -0.03 8.92
CA TRP A 192 10.31 -0.57 8.81
C TRP A 192 10.22 -2.01 8.31
N TYR A 193 11.22 -2.54 7.57
CA TYR A 193 11.07 -3.76 6.77
C TYR A 193 11.65 -5.02 7.43
N HIS A 194 12.10 -4.97 8.69
CA HIS A 194 12.71 -6.13 9.38
C HIS A 194 11.93 -7.44 9.30
N ASN A 195 10.59 -7.37 9.30
CA ASN A 195 9.76 -8.58 9.26
C ASN A 195 9.65 -9.12 7.83
N VAL A 196 9.48 -8.25 6.84
CA VAL A 196 9.35 -8.67 5.45
C VAL A 196 10.70 -9.16 4.90
N GLU A 197 11.81 -8.58 5.32
CA GLU A 197 13.15 -9.05 4.94
C GLU A 197 13.43 -10.48 5.39
N LYS A 198 12.79 -10.94 6.46
CA LYS A 198 12.90 -12.33 6.95
C LYS A 198 11.89 -13.28 6.31
N SER A 199 10.93 -12.75 5.57
CA SER A 199 9.88 -13.56 4.94
C SER A 199 10.29 -14.04 3.55
N THR A 200 9.72 -15.16 3.16
CA THR A 200 9.87 -15.75 1.80
C THR A 200 8.53 -15.96 1.12
N GLU A 201 7.42 -15.69 1.83
CA GLU A 201 6.05 -15.86 1.37
C GLU A 201 5.10 -15.05 2.24
N PHE A 202 3.82 -15.00 1.88
CA PHE A 202 2.80 -14.47 2.76
C PHE A 202 2.66 -15.34 4.02
N ALA A 203 2.80 -14.73 5.19
CA ALA A 203 2.60 -15.46 6.45
C ALA A 203 1.16 -15.98 6.54
N PRO A 204 0.93 -17.21 7.00
CA PRO A 204 -0.42 -17.72 7.21
C PRO A 204 -1.24 -16.80 8.13
N TYR A 205 -2.50 -16.58 7.79
CA TYR A 205 -3.39 -15.78 8.63
C TYR A 205 -3.52 -16.39 10.02
N GLN A 206 -3.30 -15.57 11.03
CA GLN A 206 -3.52 -15.92 12.43
C GLN A 206 -4.50 -14.91 13.03
N ALA A 207 -5.64 -15.41 13.49
CA ALA A 207 -6.57 -14.63 14.28
C ALA A 207 -5.93 -14.33 15.65
N LYS A 208 -5.47 -13.09 15.83
CA LYS A 208 -4.92 -12.64 17.12
C LYS A 208 -5.97 -11.81 17.84
N PRO A 209 -6.25 -12.09 19.11
CA PRO A 209 -7.00 -11.14 19.93
C PRO A 209 -6.32 -9.78 19.90
N VAL A 210 -7.10 -8.74 19.79
CA VAL A 210 -6.62 -7.37 19.78
C VAL A 210 -7.09 -6.72 21.07
N ASP A 211 -6.15 -6.33 21.92
CA ASP A 211 -6.43 -5.54 23.12
C ASP A 211 -6.18 -4.07 22.79
N LEU A 212 -7.24 -3.27 22.86
CA LEU A 212 -7.24 -1.85 22.53
C LEU A 212 -7.61 -1.03 23.75
N ASN A 213 -6.81 -0.01 24.03
CA ASN A 213 -7.21 0.98 25.01
C ASN A 213 -8.36 1.87 24.47
N LYS A 214 -8.95 2.70 25.34
CA LYS A 214 -10.09 3.55 24.98
C LYS A 214 -9.81 4.53 23.83
N GLN A 215 -8.59 5.05 23.75
CA GLN A 215 -8.19 5.95 22.66
C GLN A 215 -8.08 5.18 21.33
N GLN A 216 -7.43 4.05 21.32
CA GLN A 216 -7.30 3.18 20.17
C GLN A 216 -8.67 2.71 19.66
N GLN A 217 -9.59 2.37 20.59
CA GLN A 217 -10.96 2.00 20.22
C GLN A 217 -11.70 3.14 19.50
N ARG A 218 -11.55 4.38 19.96
CA ARG A 218 -12.13 5.56 19.25
C ARG A 218 -11.61 5.69 17.83
N VAL A 219 -10.31 5.47 17.61
CA VAL A 219 -9.71 5.52 16.27
C VAL A 219 -10.27 4.40 15.39
N VAL A 220 -10.46 3.21 15.93
CA VAL A 220 -11.12 2.10 15.24
C VAL A 220 -12.55 2.48 14.85
N ASP A 221 -13.33 3.03 15.79
CA ASP A 221 -14.73 3.40 15.53
C ASP A 221 -14.85 4.49 14.45
N GLN A 222 -13.94 5.46 14.43
CA GLN A 222 -13.85 6.49 13.39
C GLN A 222 -13.49 5.91 12.02
N SER A 223 -12.68 4.88 11.98
CA SER A 223 -12.16 4.27 10.75
C SER A 223 -13.10 3.21 10.15
N ARG A 224 -13.91 2.59 10.99
CA ARG A 224 -14.77 1.47 10.63
C ARG A 224 -15.71 1.72 9.45
N PRO A 225 -16.45 2.85 9.37
CA PRO A 225 -17.37 3.09 8.25
C PRO A 225 -16.66 3.05 6.88
N TYR A 226 -15.48 3.65 6.79
CA TYR A 226 -14.69 3.68 5.56
C TYR A 226 -14.18 2.28 5.18
N TYR A 227 -13.72 1.52 6.18
CA TYR A 227 -13.28 0.14 5.96
C TYR A 227 -14.45 -0.74 5.48
N GLU A 228 -15.60 -0.71 6.17
CA GLU A 228 -16.75 -1.57 5.86
C GLU A 228 -17.28 -1.30 4.44
N GLU A 229 -17.32 -0.04 4.02
CA GLU A 229 -17.72 0.32 2.68
C GLU A 229 -16.76 -0.28 1.64
N MET A 230 -15.45 -0.07 1.80
CA MET A 230 -14.45 -0.65 0.90
C MET A 230 -14.44 -2.18 0.95
N TYR A 231 -14.62 -2.74 2.14
CA TYR A 231 -14.68 -4.20 2.35
C TYR A 231 -15.85 -4.84 1.59
N SER A 232 -16.97 -4.14 1.46
CA SER A 232 -18.13 -4.61 0.68
C SER A 232 -17.84 -4.78 -0.82
N HIS A 233 -16.79 -4.11 -1.33
CA HIS A 233 -16.37 -4.15 -2.73
C HIS A 233 -15.16 -5.06 -2.98
N ARG A 234 -14.64 -5.74 -1.93
CA ARG A 234 -13.43 -6.53 -2.06
C ARG A 234 -13.61 -7.77 -2.94
N ILE A 235 -12.52 -8.19 -3.52
CA ILE A 235 -12.40 -9.51 -4.17
C ILE A 235 -12.52 -10.58 -3.09
N VAL A 236 -13.48 -11.48 -3.24
CA VAL A 236 -13.69 -12.62 -2.37
C VAL A 236 -13.02 -13.84 -2.99
N ALA A 237 -12.22 -14.57 -2.19
CA ALA A 237 -11.66 -15.86 -2.58
C ALA A 237 -12.67 -16.96 -2.20
N ASP A 238 -13.61 -17.25 -3.08
CA ASP A 238 -14.55 -18.37 -2.93
C ASP A 238 -13.85 -19.71 -3.17
#